data_04f55c11560f2d0a58d2d302516a4b57
#
_entry.id   04f55c11560f2d0a58d2d302516a4b57
#
_cell.length_a   1.000
_cell.length_b   1.000
_cell.length_c   1.000
_cell.angle_alpha   90.00
_cell.angle_beta   90.00
_cell.angle_gamma   90.00
#
_symmetry.space_group_name_H-M   'P 1'
#
loop_
_entity.id
_entity.type
_entity.pdbx_description
1 polymer ?
#
loop_
_entity_poly.entity_id
_entity_poly.type
_entity_poly.pdbx_seq_one_letter_code
_entity_poly.pdbx_strand_id
1 'polypeptide(L)'
;MNSRLVAAAFAAVALLSAPGARAQSFINVLTGGTSGVYYPLGVAIGKIFSDKIPNVKTQVQATKASVENLILLQQGRGEIAFTLGDSLKAAWEGDEEAGFKKKLDKLRTIGAIYPNYIQIVATAESGVKTLADLKGKSLSVGAPKSGTELNSRAILAAAGMSYKDMGKVEYLPFAESVDLMKNRQLAATLQSAGLGVASLKDLSTSTDINVVAVPKEVVEKIGPPFVPVVIPAGTYTGQDKDVPTAAVVNYLVTSADVSDDIAYQMTKLIFDQLPDLANAHVAGKEIKLESAASGSPVPLHPGAIRYYREKGLIK
;
A
#
# COMPACT_ATOMS: atom_id res chain seq x y z
N MET A 1 -65.41 -36.49 -20.11
CA MET A 1 -65.13 -35.38 -19.15
C MET A 1 -64.02 -35.84 -18.24
N ASN A 2 -62.93 -35.10 -18.09
CA ASN A 2 -61.79 -35.26 -17.15
C ASN A 2 -60.49 -35.93 -17.62
N SER A 3 -59.95 -35.50 -18.73
CA SER A 3 -58.53 -35.78 -19.06
C SER A 3 -57.64 -34.52 -19.22
N ARG A 4 -58.16 -33.33 -18.86
CA ARG A 4 -57.41 -32.06 -18.97
C ARG A 4 -56.93 -31.46 -17.63
N LEU A 5 -57.20 -32.09 -16.49
CA LEU A 5 -56.84 -31.56 -15.15
C LEU A 5 -55.58 -32.21 -14.54
N VAL A 6 -55.04 -33.28 -15.13
CA VAL A 6 -53.84 -33.96 -14.58
C VAL A 6 -52.55 -33.40 -15.17
N ALA A 7 -52.60 -32.74 -16.32
CA ALA A 7 -51.36 -32.17 -16.94
C ALA A 7 -50.88 -30.84 -16.32
N ALA A 8 -51.73 -30.13 -15.58
CA ALA A 8 -51.39 -28.86 -14.96
C ALA A 8 -50.64 -28.99 -13.62
N ALA A 9 -50.72 -30.12 -12.95
CA ALA A 9 -50.08 -30.33 -11.63
C ALA A 9 -48.57 -30.69 -11.71
N PHE A 10 -48.12 -31.22 -12.84
CA PHE A 10 -46.68 -31.59 -13.02
C PHE A 10 -45.79 -30.44 -13.50
N ALA A 11 -46.35 -29.36 -14.04
CA ALA A 11 -45.58 -28.22 -14.50
C ALA A 11 -45.19 -27.23 -13.38
N ALA A 12 -45.88 -27.26 -12.21
CA ALA A 12 -45.64 -26.33 -11.09
C ALA A 12 -44.49 -26.76 -10.16
N VAL A 13 -44.02 -28.01 -10.20
CA VAL A 13 -42.98 -28.54 -9.31
C VAL A 13 -41.57 -28.40 -9.91
N ALA A 14 -41.44 -28.21 -11.24
CA ALA A 14 -40.15 -28.10 -11.92
C ALA A 14 -39.48 -26.69 -11.83
N LEU A 15 -40.16 -25.67 -11.28
CA LEU A 15 -39.66 -24.29 -11.17
C LEU A 15 -38.95 -23.96 -9.85
N LEU A 16 -38.87 -24.92 -8.89
CA LEU A 16 -38.30 -24.68 -7.55
C LEU A 16 -36.86 -25.21 -7.39
N SER A 17 -36.22 -25.72 -8.44
CA SER A 17 -34.88 -26.29 -8.38
C SER A 17 -33.89 -25.58 -9.34
N ALA A 18 -34.09 -24.30 -9.64
CA ALA A 18 -32.99 -23.56 -10.23
C ALA A 18 -31.89 -23.41 -9.17
N PRO A 19 -30.67 -23.98 -9.36
CA PRO A 19 -29.57 -23.69 -8.47
C PRO A 19 -29.41 -22.18 -8.51
N GLY A 20 -29.60 -21.55 -7.35
CA GLY A 20 -29.47 -20.08 -7.25
C GLY A 20 -28.15 -19.67 -7.88
N ALA A 21 -28.21 -18.97 -8.99
CA ALA A 21 -27.04 -18.37 -9.61
C ALA A 21 -26.41 -17.49 -8.50
N ARG A 22 -25.34 -17.98 -7.87
CA ARG A 22 -24.57 -17.16 -6.93
C ARG A 22 -24.10 -15.95 -7.71
N ALA A 23 -24.55 -14.78 -7.30
CA ALA A 23 -24.13 -13.52 -7.90
C ALA A 23 -22.60 -13.49 -7.92
N GLN A 24 -22.03 -13.13 -9.08
CA GLN A 24 -20.60 -12.97 -9.24
C GLN A 24 -20.15 -11.81 -8.36
N SER A 25 -19.25 -12.08 -7.40
CA SER A 25 -18.66 -11.04 -6.56
C SER A 25 -17.43 -10.43 -7.22
N PHE A 26 -17.23 -9.13 -7.02
CA PHE A 26 -16.04 -8.42 -7.49
C PHE A 26 -15.17 -8.04 -6.30
N ILE A 27 -13.85 -8.20 -6.45
CA ILE A 27 -12.86 -7.68 -5.52
C ILE A 27 -11.96 -6.71 -6.29
N ASN A 28 -12.12 -5.42 -6.00
CA ASN A 28 -11.24 -4.37 -6.51
C ASN A 28 -10.09 -4.16 -5.53
N VAL A 29 -8.86 -4.43 -5.99
CA VAL A 29 -7.61 -4.29 -5.23
C VAL A 29 -7.05 -2.90 -5.51
N LEU A 30 -7.08 -2.02 -4.52
CA LEU A 30 -6.56 -0.65 -4.62
C LEU A 30 -5.07 -0.63 -4.30
N THR A 31 -4.25 -0.12 -5.21
CA THR A 31 -2.79 -0.19 -5.12
C THR A 31 -2.16 1.21 -5.03
N GLY A 32 -1.22 1.51 -5.87
CA GLY A 32 -0.54 2.78 -6.08
C GLY A 32 -0.12 2.89 -7.54
N GLY A 33 0.82 3.76 -7.85
CA GLY A 33 1.38 3.87 -9.19
C GLY A 33 2.07 2.57 -9.63
N THR A 34 2.05 2.29 -10.94
CA THR A 34 2.54 1.02 -11.51
C THR A 34 4.04 0.77 -11.32
N SER A 35 4.84 1.81 -11.11
CA SER A 35 6.28 1.72 -10.82
C SER A 35 6.61 1.53 -9.32
N GLY A 36 5.58 1.50 -8.45
CA GLY A 36 5.69 1.23 -7.02
C GLY A 36 5.56 -0.26 -6.69
N VAL A 37 5.70 -0.58 -5.39
CA VAL A 37 5.62 -1.97 -4.88
C VAL A 37 4.19 -2.47 -4.74
N TYR A 38 3.22 -1.61 -4.45
CA TYR A 38 1.82 -2.00 -4.26
C TYR A 38 1.22 -2.64 -5.52
N TYR A 39 1.55 -2.12 -6.70
CA TYR A 39 0.94 -2.58 -7.93
C TYR A 39 1.29 -4.04 -8.28
N PRO A 40 2.56 -4.47 -8.38
CA PRO A 40 2.89 -5.87 -8.66
C PRO A 40 2.38 -6.83 -7.59
N LEU A 41 2.42 -6.46 -6.29
CA LEU A 41 1.83 -7.27 -5.24
C LEU A 41 0.30 -7.34 -5.36
N GLY A 42 -0.36 -6.24 -5.71
CA GLY A 42 -1.80 -6.19 -5.96
C GLY A 42 -2.22 -7.07 -7.13
N VAL A 43 -1.42 -7.12 -8.20
CA VAL A 43 -1.65 -8.03 -9.34
C VAL A 43 -1.57 -9.48 -8.89
N ALA A 44 -0.56 -9.84 -8.10
CA ALA A 44 -0.43 -11.20 -7.56
C ALA A 44 -1.61 -11.57 -6.64
N ILE A 45 -1.99 -10.68 -5.72
CA ILE A 45 -3.15 -10.87 -4.82
C ILE A 45 -4.45 -11.03 -5.65
N GLY A 46 -4.68 -10.15 -6.62
CA GLY A 46 -5.85 -10.22 -7.50
C GLY A 46 -5.92 -11.55 -8.25
N LYS A 47 -4.78 -12.01 -8.78
CA LYS A 47 -4.70 -13.32 -9.44
C LYS A 47 -5.03 -14.46 -8.47
N ILE A 48 -4.43 -14.47 -7.28
CA ILE A 48 -4.69 -15.48 -6.25
C ILE A 48 -6.19 -15.54 -5.91
N PHE A 49 -6.84 -14.39 -5.72
CA PHE A 49 -8.27 -14.35 -5.39
C PHE A 49 -9.14 -14.84 -6.54
N SER A 50 -8.85 -14.40 -7.78
CA SER A 50 -9.59 -14.82 -8.95
C SER A 50 -9.48 -16.32 -9.22
N ASP A 51 -8.31 -16.91 -8.95
CA ASP A 51 -8.05 -18.33 -9.18
C ASP A 51 -8.65 -19.23 -8.07
N LYS A 52 -8.72 -18.72 -6.83
CA LYS A 52 -8.98 -19.57 -5.65
C LYS A 52 -10.29 -19.26 -4.90
N ILE A 53 -10.92 -18.10 -5.13
CA ILE A 53 -12.23 -17.80 -4.53
C ILE A 53 -13.33 -18.07 -5.57
N PRO A 54 -14.22 -19.04 -5.33
CA PRO A 54 -15.28 -19.36 -6.29
C PRO A 54 -16.20 -18.17 -6.59
N ASN A 55 -16.51 -17.96 -7.87
CA ASN A 55 -17.39 -16.89 -8.36
C ASN A 55 -16.90 -15.46 -8.04
N VAL A 56 -15.59 -15.28 -7.81
CA VAL A 56 -14.98 -13.98 -7.66
C VAL A 56 -14.25 -13.59 -8.96
N LYS A 57 -14.45 -12.35 -9.40
CA LYS A 57 -13.59 -11.63 -10.35
C LYS A 57 -12.85 -10.53 -9.64
N THR A 58 -11.63 -10.28 -10.07
CA THR A 58 -10.78 -9.24 -9.49
C THR A 58 -10.46 -8.17 -10.49
N GLN A 59 -10.31 -6.95 -9.98
CA GLN A 59 -9.73 -5.82 -10.71
C GLN A 59 -8.60 -5.26 -9.85
N VAL A 60 -7.49 -4.88 -10.50
CA VAL A 60 -6.39 -4.20 -9.83
C VAL A 60 -6.37 -2.75 -10.31
N GLN A 61 -6.55 -1.84 -9.39
CA GLN A 61 -6.64 -0.42 -9.69
C GLN A 61 -5.39 0.31 -9.24
N ALA A 62 -4.70 0.95 -10.18
CA ALA A 62 -3.68 1.94 -9.89
C ALA A 62 -4.33 3.20 -9.32
N THR A 63 -3.78 3.72 -8.22
CA THR A 63 -4.28 4.89 -7.50
C THR A 63 -3.11 5.80 -7.13
N LYS A 64 -3.40 6.86 -6.37
CA LYS A 64 -2.38 7.69 -5.71
C LYS A 64 -1.87 7.09 -4.40
N ALA A 65 -2.25 5.86 -4.07
CA ALA A 65 -1.93 5.09 -2.87
C ALA A 65 -2.66 5.57 -1.59
N SER A 66 -2.04 5.48 -0.42
CA SER A 66 -2.61 5.38 0.93
C SER A 66 -3.85 6.24 1.18
N VAL A 67 -3.76 7.56 1.07
CA VAL A 67 -4.90 8.45 1.41
C VAL A 67 -6.08 8.26 0.47
N GLU A 68 -5.83 8.17 -0.84
CA GLU A 68 -6.88 7.90 -1.82
C GLU A 68 -7.52 6.53 -1.60
N ASN A 69 -6.71 5.50 -1.35
CA ASN A 69 -7.17 4.14 -1.09
C ASN A 69 -8.12 4.06 0.10
N LEU A 70 -7.76 4.69 1.22
CA LEU A 70 -8.59 4.71 2.43
C LEU A 70 -9.92 5.43 2.22
N ILE A 71 -9.91 6.54 1.46
CA ILE A 71 -11.13 7.26 1.08
C ILE A 71 -12.02 6.38 0.18
N LEU A 72 -11.44 5.68 -0.79
CA LEU A 72 -12.17 4.78 -1.69
C LEU A 72 -12.80 3.60 -0.94
N LEU A 73 -12.06 2.98 0.00
CA LEU A 73 -12.61 1.93 0.87
C LEU A 73 -13.80 2.41 1.70
N GLN A 74 -13.68 3.59 2.34
CA GLN A 74 -14.78 4.19 3.12
C GLN A 74 -16.03 4.42 2.27
N GLN A 75 -15.86 4.67 0.97
CA GLN A 75 -16.93 4.90 0.01
C GLN A 75 -17.49 3.61 -0.61
N GLY A 76 -16.96 2.43 -0.25
CA GLY A 76 -17.33 1.15 -0.87
C GLY A 76 -16.88 1.02 -2.33
N ARG A 77 -15.78 1.66 -2.71
CA ARG A 77 -15.22 1.67 -4.08
C ARG A 77 -13.99 0.77 -4.21
N GLY A 78 -13.86 -0.17 -3.32
CA GLY A 78 -12.83 -1.22 -3.29
C GLY A 78 -13.07 -2.16 -2.13
N GLU A 79 -12.60 -3.39 -2.23
CA GLU A 79 -12.76 -4.42 -1.21
C GLU A 79 -11.48 -4.64 -0.41
N ILE A 80 -10.32 -4.36 -1.00
CA ILE A 80 -9.02 -4.43 -0.32
C ILE A 80 -8.07 -3.37 -0.86
N ALA A 81 -7.23 -2.82 0.02
CA ALA A 81 -6.31 -1.75 -0.33
C ALA A 81 -4.98 -1.85 0.41
N PHE A 82 -3.92 -1.38 -0.22
CA PHE A 82 -2.63 -1.13 0.42
C PHE A 82 -2.62 0.26 1.05
N THR A 83 -2.02 0.37 2.24
CA THR A 83 -1.82 1.65 2.92
C THR A 83 -0.63 1.63 3.86
N LEU A 84 -0.06 2.79 4.14
CA LEU A 84 0.90 3.02 5.22
C LEU A 84 0.20 3.10 6.57
N GLY A 85 0.88 2.68 7.64
CA GLY A 85 0.33 2.66 8.99
C GLY A 85 0.05 4.04 9.56
N ASP A 86 0.88 5.03 9.28
CA ASP A 86 0.66 6.43 9.66
C ASP A 86 -0.58 7.02 8.97
N SER A 87 -0.73 6.78 7.65
CA SER A 87 -1.91 7.20 6.88
C SER A 87 -3.18 6.51 7.38
N LEU A 88 -3.08 5.22 7.77
CA LEU A 88 -4.20 4.46 8.33
C LEU A 88 -4.64 5.02 9.68
N LYS A 89 -3.68 5.38 10.55
CA LYS A 89 -3.94 6.05 11.82
C LYS A 89 -4.62 7.40 11.60
N ALA A 90 -4.07 8.24 10.74
CA ALA A 90 -4.62 9.55 10.42
C ALA A 90 -6.07 9.47 9.90
N ALA A 91 -6.35 8.48 9.04
CA ALA A 91 -7.70 8.24 8.52
C ALA A 91 -8.69 7.81 9.61
N TRP A 92 -8.27 6.94 10.52
CA TRP A 92 -9.09 6.48 11.64
C TRP A 92 -9.41 7.60 12.63
N GLU A 93 -8.47 8.50 12.85
CA GLU A 93 -8.61 9.66 13.74
C GLU A 93 -9.35 10.83 13.08
N GLY A 94 -9.39 10.88 11.75
CA GLY A 94 -10.01 11.96 10.98
C GLY A 94 -9.14 13.21 10.94
N ASP A 95 -7.85 13.02 10.70
CA ASP A 95 -6.85 14.09 10.62
C ASP A 95 -7.05 14.92 9.34
N GLU A 96 -7.50 16.15 9.51
CA GLU A 96 -7.75 17.08 8.39
C GLU A 96 -6.45 17.49 7.68
N GLU A 97 -5.33 17.61 8.37
CA GLU A 97 -4.05 17.96 7.76
C GLU A 97 -3.51 16.85 6.87
N ALA A 98 -3.84 15.59 7.21
CA ALA A 98 -3.57 14.43 6.37
C ALA A 98 -4.58 14.27 5.22
N GLY A 99 -5.61 15.10 5.14
CA GLY A 99 -6.63 15.11 4.09
C GLY A 99 -7.92 14.35 4.42
N PHE A 100 -8.13 13.96 5.69
CA PHE A 100 -9.32 13.26 6.14
C PHE A 100 -10.25 14.19 6.90
N LYS A 101 -11.31 14.69 6.23
CA LYS A 101 -12.30 15.62 6.81
C LYS A 101 -13.13 15.05 7.96
N LYS A 102 -13.08 13.73 8.16
CA LYS A 102 -13.77 12.99 9.22
C LYS A 102 -13.11 11.62 9.41
N LYS A 103 -13.39 10.99 10.55
CA LYS A 103 -12.99 9.61 10.82
C LYS A 103 -13.52 8.66 9.75
N LEU A 104 -12.67 7.74 9.30
CA LEU A 104 -13.04 6.67 8.38
C LEU A 104 -13.30 5.39 9.18
N ASP A 105 -14.50 5.27 9.73
CA ASP A 105 -14.89 4.27 10.73
C ASP A 105 -15.18 2.87 10.17
N LYS A 106 -15.33 2.75 8.85
CA LYS A 106 -15.51 1.45 8.17
C LYS A 106 -14.21 0.69 7.93
N LEU A 107 -13.06 1.31 8.11
CA LEU A 107 -11.77 0.67 7.86
C LEU A 107 -11.54 -0.52 8.81
N ARG A 108 -11.06 -1.63 8.26
CA ARG A 108 -10.67 -2.85 9.00
C ARG A 108 -9.37 -3.39 8.44
N THR A 109 -8.48 -3.83 9.31
CA THR A 109 -7.20 -4.41 8.88
C THR A 109 -7.37 -5.87 8.50
N ILE A 110 -6.80 -6.24 7.36
CA ILE A 110 -6.54 -7.63 6.97
C ILE A 110 -5.24 -8.09 7.61
N GLY A 111 -4.15 -7.34 7.50
CA GLY A 111 -2.89 -7.65 8.16
C GLY A 111 -1.78 -6.66 7.85
N ALA A 112 -0.77 -6.64 8.74
CA ALA A 112 0.51 -6.02 8.46
C ALA A 112 1.27 -6.82 7.40
N ILE A 113 1.99 -6.13 6.51
CA ILE A 113 2.71 -6.80 5.43
C ILE A 113 4.22 -6.53 5.54
N TYR A 114 4.80 -5.66 4.78
CA TYR A 114 6.25 -5.41 4.77
C TYR A 114 6.57 -3.98 5.23
N PRO A 115 7.80 -3.71 5.74
CA PRO A 115 8.21 -2.36 6.08
C PRO A 115 8.38 -1.51 4.82
N ASN A 116 7.92 -0.28 4.90
CA ASN A 116 8.03 0.72 3.85
C ASN A 116 9.13 1.71 4.23
N TYR A 117 10.16 1.82 3.41
CA TYR A 117 11.33 2.64 3.67
C TYR A 117 11.15 4.03 3.07
N ILE A 118 11.57 5.06 3.80
CA ILE A 118 11.69 6.42 3.28
C ILE A 118 12.98 6.51 2.47
N GLN A 119 12.87 6.67 1.17
CA GLN A 119 14.00 6.66 0.25
C GLN A 119 14.11 8.02 -0.43
N ILE A 120 15.02 8.85 0.06
CA ILE A 120 15.33 10.15 -0.54
C ILE A 120 16.51 9.94 -1.47
N VAL A 121 16.27 10.17 -2.76
CA VAL A 121 17.28 9.98 -3.80
C VAL A 121 17.43 11.26 -4.59
N ALA A 122 18.67 11.70 -4.77
CA ALA A 122 19.05 12.86 -5.54
C ALA A 122 19.97 12.47 -6.70
N THR A 123 19.95 13.23 -7.79
CA THR A 123 20.98 13.07 -8.82
C THR A 123 22.33 13.55 -8.27
N ALA A 124 23.42 12.87 -8.61
CA ALA A 124 24.77 13.30 -8.19
C ALA A 124 25.09 14.73 -8.65
N GLU A 125 24.64 15.09 -9.86
CA GLU A 125 24.80 16.43 -10.45
C GLU A 125 24.13 17.54 -9.61
N SER A 126 23.04 17.24 -8.89
CA SER A 126 22.35 18.21 -8.03
C SER A 126 23.19 18.68 -6.85
N GLY A 127 24.23 17.93 -6.47
CA GLY A 127 25.08 18.18 -5.32
C GLY A 127 24.44 17.86 -3.96
N VAL A 128 23.20 17.36 -3.93
CA VAL A 128 22.48 16.97 -2.69
C VAL A 128 23.07 15.68 -2.12
N LYS A 129 23.57 15.73 -0.90
CA LYS A 129 24.14 14.58 -0.15
C LYS A 129 23.50 14.40 1.23
N THR A 130 22.93 15.46 1.80
CA THR A 130 22.30 15.49 3.12
C THR A 130 20.90 16.08 3.03
N LEU A 131 20.08 15.91 4.08
CA LEU A 131 18.77 16.56 4.16
C LEU A 131 18.87 18.09 4.04
N ALA A 132 19.90 18.70 4.64
CA ALA A 132 20.10 20.14 4.60
C ALA A 132 20.35 20.68 3.18
N ASP A 133 20.97 19.88 2.31
CA ASP A 133 21.27 20.26 0.93
C ASP A 133 20.00 20.30 0.04
N LEU A 134 18.87 19.80 0.52
CA LEU A 134 17.58 19.93 -0.17
C LEU A 134 17.07 21.37 -0.21
N LYS A 135 17.53 22.25 0.69
CA LYS A 135 17.13 23.66 0.70
C LYS A 135 17.48 24.33 -0.63
N GLY A 136 16.50 25.02 -1.20
CA GLY A 136 16.62 25.68 -2.49
C GLY A 136 16.63 24.74 -3.71
N LYS A 137 16.55 23.42 -3.53
CA LYS A 137 16.50 22.43 -4.63
C LYS A 137 15.06 22.08 -4.99
N SER A 138 14.88 21.52 -6.19
CA SER A 138 13.60 20.93 -6.59
C SER A 138 13.45 19.53 -6.01
N LEU A 139 12.32 19.27 -5.37
CA LEU A 139 12.01 17.99 -4.71
C LEU A 139 10.63 17.48 -5.12
N SER A 140 10.55 16.25 -5.60
CA SER A 140 9.27 15.53 -5.69
C SER A 140 8.94 14.86 -4.37
N VAL A 141 7.77 15.16 -3.84
CA VAL A 141 7.31 14.74 -2.51
C VAL A 141 6.27 13.62 -2.55
N GLY A 142 6.04 13.03 -3.73
CA GLY A 142 5.01 12.04 -3.98
C GLY A 142 3.71 12.62 -4.53
N ALA A 143 2.85 11.76 -5.06
CA ALA A 143 1.58 12.19 -5.65
C ALA A 143 0.65 12.85 -4.61
N PRO A 144 -0.23 13.79 -5.01
CA PRO A 144 -1.22 14.34 -4.11
C PRO A 144 -2.11 13.23 -3.55
N LYS A 145 -2.44 13.27 -2.26
CA LYS A 145 -3.21 12.23 -1.54
C LYS A 145 -2.50 10.86 -1.49
N SER A 146 -1.18 10.84 -1.54
CA SER A 146 -0.37 9.65 -1.26
C SER A 146 0.15 9.66 0.19
N GLY A 147 0.43 8.47 0.72
CA GLY A 147 1.15 8.36 1.99
C GLY A 147 2.60 8.87 1.88
N THR A 148 3.21 8.79 0.70
CA THR A 148 4.54 9.36 0.44
C THR A 148 4.56 10.86 0.69
N GLU A 149 3.53 11.59 0.27
CA GLU A 149 3.45 13.03 0.50
C GLU A 149 3.32 13.36 2.00
N LEU A 150 2.54 12.58 2.76
CA LEU A 150 2.47 12.70 4.22
C LEU A 150 3.83 12.44 4.88
N ASN A 151 4.51 11.38 4.45
CA ASN A 151 5.86 11.06 4.94
C ASN A 151 6.88 12.15 4.61
N SER A 152 6.79 12.77 3.42
CA SER A 152 7.66 13.88 3.03
C SER A 152 7.50 15.06 3.97
N ARG A 153 6.27 15.44 4.32
CA ARG A 153 6.00 16.48 5.33
C ARG A 153 6.59 16.14 6.69
N ALA A 154 6.36 14.92 7.15
CA ALA A 154 6.83 14.47 8.48
C ALA A 154 8.36 14.50 8.57
N ILE A 155 9.08 13.97 7.57
CA ILE A 155 10.54 13.94 7.53
C ILE A 155 11.11 15.37 7.49
N LEU A 156 10.60 16.22 6.60
CA LEU A 156 11.09 17.59 6.48
C LEU A 156 10.83 18.39 7.76
N ALA A 157 9.63 18.30 8.34
CA ALA A 157 9.29 18.99 9.58
C ALA A 157 10.20 18.55 10.75
N ALA A 158 10.46 17.25 10.89
CA ALA A 158 11.36 16.74 11.92
C ALA A 158 12.81 17.19 11.72
N ALA A 159 13.22 17.38 10.45
CA ALA A 159 14.53 17.95 10.10
C ALA A 159 14.58 19.49 10.22
N GLY A 160 13.52 20.14 10.70
CA GLY A 160 13.44 21.60 10.84
C GLY A 160 13.28 22.34 9.51
N MET A 161 12.66 21.69 8.54
CA MET A 161 12.40 22.20 7.19
C MET A 161 10.90 22.09 6.84
N SER A 162 10.52 22.80 5.80
CA SER A 162 9.18 22.73 5.22
C SER A 162 9.27 22.83 3.69
N TYR A 163 8.16 22.68 3.01
CA TYR A 163 8.10 22.89 1.55
C TYR A 163 8.51 24.31 1.11
N LYS A 164 8.41 25.30 2.01
CA LYS A 164 8.84 26.68 1.73
C LYS A 164 10.37 26.82 1.61
N ASP A 165 11.11 25.88 2.16
CA ASP A 165 12.59 25.87 2.10
C ASP A 165 13.09 25.26 0.78
N MET A 166 12.22 24.61 0.00
CA MET A 166 12.55 24.02 -1.30
C MET A 166 12.50 25.07 -2.40
N GLY A 167 13.37 24.95 -3.39
CA GLY A 167 13.33 25.82 -4.58
C GLY A 167 12.08 25.56 -5.43
N LYS A 168 11.67 24.30 -5.52
CA LYS A 168 10.43 23.87 -6.17
C LYS A 168 9.95 22.58 -5.54
N VAL A 169 8.64 22.46 -5.29
CA VAL A 169 8.00 21.24 -4.84
C VAL A 169 7.14 20.67 -5.96
N GLU A 170 7.37 19.39 -6.29
CA GLU A 170 6.59 18.65 -7.27
C GLU A 170 5.78 17.55 -6.58
N TYR A 171 4.52 17.43 -6.99
CA TYR A 171 3.59 16.42 -6.46
C TYR A 171 3.34 15.34 -7.53
N LEU A 172 4.30 14.45 -7.72
CA LEU A 172 4.34 13.52 -8.84
C LEU A 172 4.31 12.06 -8.41
N PRO A 173 3.72 11.17 -9.22
CA PRO A 173 3.97 9.73 -9.15
C PRO A 173 5.46 9.41 -9.31
N PHE A 174 5.87 8.21 -8.85
CA PHE A 174 7.28 7.83 -8.84
C PHE A 174 7.93 7.82 -10.22
N ALA A 175 7.25 7.28 -11.23
CA ALA A 175 7.77 7.23 -12.60
C ALA A 175 8.03 8.63 -13.16
N GLU A 176 7.05 9.53 -13.04
CA GLU A 176 7.16 10.91 -13.52
C GLU A 176 8.29 11.67 -12.81
N SER A 177 8.48 11.43 -11.49
CA SER A 177 9.60 11.99 -10.74
C SER A 177 10.95 11.55 -11.32
N VAL A 178 11.06 10.24 -11.61
CA VAL A 178 12.28 9.66 -12.20
C VAL A 178 12.52 10.20 -13.61
N ASP A 179 11.50 10.33 -14.44
CA ASP A 179 11.63 10.90 -15.79
C ASP A 179 12.14 12.35 -15.73
N LEU A 180 11.62 13.17 -14.83
CA LEU A 180 12.12 14.55 -14.64
C LEU A 180 13.57 14.58 -14.12
N MET A 181 13.96 13.63 -13.25
CA MET A 181 15.35 13.54 -12.77
C MET A 181 16.31 13.15 -13.90
N LYS A 182 15.95 12.15 -14.73
CA LYS A 182 16.72 11.75 -15.91
C LYS A 182 16.89 12.91 -16.91
N ASN A 183 15.86 13.73 -17.02
CA ASN A 183 15.87 14.93 -17.89
C ASN A 183 16.50 16.16 -17.23
N ARG A 184 17.13 16.05 -16.04
CA ARG A 184 17.77 17.14 -15.27
C ARG A 184 16.81 18.27 -14.88
N GLN A 185 15.53 17.99 -14.79
CA GLN A 185 14.47 18.95 -14.44
C GLN A 185 14.06 18.85 -12.96
N LEU A 186 14.54 17.83 -12.26
CA LEU A 186 14.26 17.57 -10.84
C LEU A 186 15.54 17.10 -10.13
N ALA A 187 15.87 17.74 -9.01
CA ALA A 187 17.10 17.44 -8.28
C ALA A 187 16.99 16.19 -7.40
N ALA A 188 15.84 15.99 -6.76
CA ALA A 188 15.61 14.89 -5.81
C ALA A 188 14.15 14.44 -5.79
N THR A 189 13.95 13.21 -5.34
CA THR A 189 12.63 12.63 -5.04
C THR A 189 12.66 11.95 -3.67
N LEU A 190 11.57 12.04 -2.91
CA LEU A 190 11.30 11.16 -1.79
C LEU A 190 10.28 10.12 -2.24
N GLN A 191 10.64 8.86 -2.10
CA GLN A 191 9.75 7.73 -2.37
C GLN A 191 9.61 6.87 -1.13
N SER A 192 8.39 6.73 -0.62
CA SER A 192 8.07 5.84 0.49
C SER A 192 7.61 4.52 -0.09
N ALA A 193 8.50 3.52 -0.10
CA ALA A 193 8.28 2.23 -0.77
C ALA A 193 9.12 1.11 -0.14
N GLY A 194 8.77 -0.15 -0.43
CA GLY A 194 9.65 -1.28 -0.16
C GLY A 194 10.97 -1.16 -0.91
N LEU A 195 12.03 -1.75 -0.37
CA LEU A 195 13.35 -1.75 -1.00
C LEU A 195 13.30 -2.39 -2.40
N GLY A 196 14.14 -1.87 -3.29
CA GLY A 196 14.22 -2.35 -4.67
C GLY A 196 13.03 -1.94 -5.54
N VAL A 197 12.31 -0.85 -5.18
CA VAL A 197 11.23 -0.29 -5.99
C VAL A 197 11.70 0.00 -7.42
N ALA A 198 10.88 -0.37 -8.40
CA ALA A 198 11.25 -0.35 -9.82
C ALA A 198 11.68 1.03 -10.31
N SER A 199 11.01 2.10 -9.89
CA SER A 199 11.35 3.48 -10.24
C SER A 199 12.77 3.89 -9.84
N LEU A 200 13.20 3.57 -8.61
CA LEU A 200 14.56 3.91 -8.14
C LEU A 200 15.63 2.99 -8.75
N LYS A 201 15.31 1.73 -9.02
CA LYS A 201 16.19 0.86 -9.80
C LYS A 201 16.44 1.42 -11.19
N ASP A 202 15.38 1.81 -11.87
CA ASP A 202 15.46 2.42 -13.20
C ASP A 202 16.30 3.72 -13.18
N LEU A 203 16.07 4.60 -12.20
CA LEU A 203 16.86 5.82 -12.03
C LEU A 203 18.35 5.48 -11.83
N SER A 204 18.68 4.59 -10.90
CA SER A 204 20.06 4.28 -10.52
C SER A 204 20.87 3.57 -11.61
N THR A 205 20.20 2.94 -12.58
CA THR A 205 20.90 2.33 -13.74
C THR A 205 21.17 3.31 -14.87
N SER A 206 20.50 4.46 -14.88
CA SER A 206 20.58 5.45 -15.97
C SER A 206 21.18 6.78 -15.54
N THR A 207 21.33 7.02 -14.24
CA THR A 207 21.80 8.30 -13.69
C THR A 207 22.58 8.03 -12.41
N ASP A 208 23.72 8.70 -12.23
CA ASP A 208 24.46 8.66 -10.96
C ASP A 208 23.63 9.32 -9.86
N ILE A 209 23.47 8.61 -8.74
CA ILE A 209 22.60 9.03 -7.64
C ILE A 209 23.32 9.12 -6.31
N ASN A 210 22.78 9.95 -5.42
CA ASN A 210 23.03 9.93 -4.00
C ASN A 210 21.77 9.48 -3.27
N VAL A 211 21.86 8.43 -2.43
CA VAL A 211 20.81 8.08 -1.48
C VAL A 211 21.05 8.90 -0.21
N VAL A 212 20.11 9.77 0.12
CA VAL A 212 20.24 10.75 1.21
C VAL A 212 19.81 10.13 2.52
N ALA A 213 20.67 10.14 3.53
CA ALA A 213 20.37 9.61 4.85
C ALA A 213 19.30 10.44 5.58
N VAL A 214 18.42 9.76 6.29
CA VAL A 214 17.57 10.34 7.34
C VAL A 214 18.18 9.95 8.68
N PRO A 215 18.80 10.88 9.42
CA PRO A 215 19.44 10.59 10.69
C PRO A 215 18.47 10.03 11.71
N LYS A 216 18.96 9.15 12.59
CA LYS A 216 18.15 8.49 13.63
C LYS A 216 17.41 9.50 14.50
N GLU A 217 18.05 10.61 14.82
CA GLU A 217 17.51 11.68 15.64
C GLU A 217 16.28 12.35 15.00
N VAL A 218 16.28 12.43 13.66
CA VAL A 218 15.12 12.93 12.88
C VAL A 218 13.96 11.95 12.99
N VAL A 219 14.24 10.64 12.87
CA VAL A 219 13.22 9.59 12.98
C VAL A 219 12.63 9.54 14.41
N GLU A 220 13.49 9.59 15.43
CA GLU A 220 13.08 9.61 16.84
C GLU A 220 12.21 10.83 17.18
N LYS A 221 12.48 11.98 16.55
CA LYS A 221 11.68 13.18 16.72
C LYS A 221 10.27 13.08 16.09
N ILE A 222 10.10 12.30 15.02
CA ILE A 222 8.78 11.99 14.48
C ILE A 222 8.03 11.05 15.43
N GLY A 223 8.72 10.04 15.95
CA GLY A 223 8.16 9.01 16.81
C GLY A 223 7.30 7.97 16.06
N PRO A 224 6.64 7.07 16.83
CA PRO A 224 5.81 6.01 16.24
C PRO A 224 4.67 6.55 15.36
N PRO A 225 4.38 5.87 14.22
CA PRO A 225 4.84 4.53 13.84
C PRO A 225 6.15 4.48 13.04
N PHE A 226 6.90 5.58 12.94
CA PHE A 226 8.19 5.57 12.25
C PHE A 226 9.26 4.93 13.13
N VAL A 227 10.09 4.09 12.52
CA VAL A 227 11.21 3.42 13.18
C VAL A 227 12.51 3.65 12.40
N PRO A 228 13.66 3.84 13.06
CA PRO A 228 14.94 3.95 12.39
C PRO A 228 15.36 2.58 11.81
N VAL A 229 15.77 2.60 10.54
CA VAL A 229 16.22 1.43 9.78
C VAL A 229 17.37 1.82 8.87
N VAL A 230 17.86 0.86 8.08
CA VAL A 230 18.95 1.06 7.12
C VAL A 230 18.52 0.56 5.74
N ILE A 231 18.82 1.33 4.70
CA ILE A 231 18.82 0.84 3.32
C ILE A 231 20.16 0.15 3.11
N PRO A 232 20.20 -1.20 2.91
CA PRO A 232 21.46 -1.93 2.78
C PRO A 232 22.27 -1.49 1.56
N ALA A 233 23.58 -1.52 1.66
CA ALA A 233 24.49 -1.33 0.53
C ALA A 233 24.11 -2.25 -0.64
N GLY A 234 24.26 -1.77 -1.87
CA GLY A 234 23.92 -2.53 -3.07
C GLY A 234 22.43 -2.66 -3.37
N THR A 235 21.55 -1.96 -2.63
CA THR A 235 20.10 -1.90 -2.96
C THR A 235 19.88 -1.25 -4.31
N TYR A 236 20.66 -0.22 -4.63
CA TYR A 236 20.62 0.53 -5.89
C TYR A 236 22.03 0.61 -6.51
N THR A 237 22.09 0.74 -7.83
CA THR A 237 23.37 0.91 -8.56
C THR A 237 24.08 2.18 -8.06
N GLY A 238 25.36 2.05 -7.71
CA GLY A 238 26.16 3.17 -7.20
C GLY A 238 25.96 3.51 -5.71
N GLN A 239 25.14 2.74 -4.99
CA GLN A 239 24.98 2.86 -3.55
C GLN A 239 25.82 1.78 -2.84
N ASP A 240 27.07 2.12 -2.50
CA ASP A 240 28.06 1.16 -1.98
C ASP A 240 28.08 1.07 -0.45
N LYS A 241 27.28 1.87 0.24
CA LYS A 241 27.24 1.94 1.71
C LYS A 241 25.81 1.82 2.23
N ASP A 242 25.69 1.32 3.44
CA ASP A 242 24.45 1.38 4.20
C ASP A 242 24.02 2.83 4.41
N VAL A 243 22.72 3.11 4.23
CA VAL A 243 22.16 4.45 4.39
C VAL A 243 21.08 4.45 5.48
N PRO A 244 21.28 5.14 6.62
CA PRO A 244 20.25 5.29 7.64
C PRO A 244 19.00 5.96 7.08
N THR A 245 17.82 5.45 7.47
CA THR A 245 16.54 6.03 7.08
C THR A 245 15.45 5.67 8.08
N ALA A 246 14.20 6.03 7.76
CA ALA A 246 13.01 5.65 8.50
C ALA A 246 12.23 4.58 7.74
N ALA A 247 11.50 3.76 8.48
CA ALA A 247 10.46 2.91 7.90
C ALA A 247 9.14 3.04 8.68
N VAL A 248 8.06 2.72 7.97
CA VAL A 248 6.72 2.56 8.52
C VAL A 248 6.09 1.30 7.95
N VAL A 249 5.32 0.57 8.76
CA VAL A 249 4.71 -0.70 8.31
C VAL A 249 3.59 -0.42 7.31
N ASN A 250 3.53 -1.23 6.25
CA ASN A 250 2.40 -1.29 5.34
C ASN A 250 1.34 -2.26 5.86
N TYR A 251 0.09 -1.95 5.55
CA TYR A 251 -1.06 -2.78 5.86
C TYR A 251 -1.89 -3.07 4.61
N LEU A 252 -2.49 -4.25 4.58
CA LEU A 252 -3.67 -4.51 3.77
C LEU A 252 -4.89 -4.25 4.62
N VAL A 253 -5.80 -3.45 4.09
CA VAL A 253 -7.03 -3.01 4.75
C VAL A 253 -8.24 -3.27 3.87
N THR A 254 -9.38 -3.42 4.50
CA THR A 254 -10.69 -3.66 3.87
C THR A 254 -11.76 -2.81 4.54
N SER A 255 -13.00 -2.89 4.10
CA SER A 255 -14.15 -2.25 4.73
C SER A 255 -14.89 -3.21 5.65
N ALA A 256 -15.48 -2.69 6.72
CA ALA A 256 -16.44 -3.42 7.57
C ALA A 256 -17.67 -3.91 6.79
N ASP A 257 -17.94 -3.36 5.62
CA ASP A 257 -19.05 -3.78 4.75
C ASP A 257 -18.73 -5.05 3.94
N VAL A 258 -17.46 -5.49 3.90
CA VAL A 258 -17.06 -6.77 3.29
C VAL A 258 -17.48 -7.90 4.22
N SER A 259 -18.06 -8.98 3.66
CA SER A 259 -18.52 -10.10 4.50
C SER A 259 -17.35 -10.82 5.18
N ASP A 260 -17.62 -11.38 6.37
CA ASP A 260 -16.64 -12.12 7.15
C ASP A 260 -16.03 -13.29 6.38
N ASP A 261 -16.81 -13.98 5.55
CA ASP A 261 -16.32 -15.09 4.74
C ASP A 261 -15.37 -14.63 3.63
N ILE A 262 -15.66 -13.53 2.96
CA ILE A 262 -14.75 -12.98 1.94
C ILE A 262 -13.47 -12.46 2.60
N ALA A 263 -13.57 -11.72 3.69
CA ALA A 263 -12.41 -11.22 4.41
C ALA A 263 -11.55 -12.37 4.99
N TYR A 264 -12.18 -13.44 5.49
CA TYR A 264 -11.46 -14.65 5.90
C TYR A 264 -10.71 -15.28 4.73
N GLN A 265 -11.37 -15.47 3.57
CA GLN A 265 -10.73 -16.07 2.39
C GLN A 265 -9.58 -15.18 1.87
N MET A 266 -9.78 -13.86 1.81
CA MET A 266 -8.72 -12.92 1.43
C MET A 266 -7.51 -13.05 2.36
N THR A 267 -7.73 -13.02 3.68
CA THR A 267 -6.65 -13.14 4.67
C THR A 267 -5.92 -14.47 4.52
N LYS A 268 -6.67 -15.56 4.51
CA LYS A 268 -6.12 -16.92 4.37
C LYS A 268 -5.27 -17.05 3.10
N LEU A 269 -5.79 -16.64 1.96
CA LEU A 269 -5.11 -16.80 0.68
C LEU A 269 -3.85 -15.93 0.58
N ILE A 270 -3.83 -14.71 1.12
CA ILE A 270 -2.65 -13.87 1.17
C ILE A 270 -1.52 -14.57 1.92
N PHE A 271 -1.80 -15.09 3.11
CA PHE A 271 -0.75 -15.67 3.96
C PHE A 271 -0.43 -17.15 3.65
N ASP A 272 -1.35 -17.89 3.03
CA ASP A 272 -1.07 -19.25 2.54
C ASP A 272 -0.31 -19.24 1.19
N GLN A 273 -0.24 -18.12 0.47
CA GLN A 273 0.41 -17.97 -0.84
C GLN A 273 1.58 -16.97 -0.81
N LEU A 274 2.29 -16.84 0.30
CA LEU A 274 3.46 -15.95 0.43
C LEU A 274 4.54 -16.16 -0.66
N PRO A 275 4.82 -17.38 -1.14
CA PRO A 275 5.75 -17.57 -2.25
C PRO A 275 5.36 -16.81 -3.52
N ASP A 276 4.08 -16.74 -3.85
CA ASP A 276 3.60 -16.00 -5.03
C ASP A 276 3.83 -14.50 -4.89
N LEU A 277 3.66 -13.96 -3.67
CA LEU A 277 3.95 -12.56 -3.38
C LEU A 277 5.46 -12.26 -3.43
N ALA A 278 6.28 -13.19 -2.92
CA ALA A 278 7.74 -13.08 -2.99
C ALA A 278 8.28 -13.12 -4.44
N ASN A 279 7.60 -13.89 -5.31
CA ASN A 279 7.93 -13.93 -6.74
C ASN A 279 7.48 -12.66 -7.48
N ALA A 280 6.39 -12.03 -7.06
CA ALA A 280 5.88 -10.80 -7.67
C ALA A 280 6.77 -9.59 -7.37
N HIS A 281 7.32 -9.49 -6.17
CA HIS A 281 8.24 -8.42 -5.77
C HIS A 281 9.11 -8.83 -4.57
N VAL A 282 10.37 -8.37 -4.54
CA VAL A 282 11.33 -8.72 -3.45
C VAL A 282 10.79 -8.36 -2.06
N ALA A 283 10.05 -7.26 -1.91
CA ALA A 283 9.40 -6.88 -0.65
C ALA A 283 8.37 -7.91 -0.16
N GLY A 284 7.83 -8.75 -1.04
CA GLY A 284 6.96 -9.87 -0.68
C GLY A 284 7.64 -10.90 0.22
N LYS A 285 8.98 -11.00 0.18
CA LYS A 285 9.77 -11.87 1.08
C LYS A 285 9.74 -11.43 2.55
N GLU A 286 9.39 -10.16 2.79
CA GLU A 286 9.32 -9.58 4.13
C GLU A 286 7.92 -9.73 4.75
N ILE A 287 6.93 -10.18 3.99
CA ILE A 287 5.59 -10.46 4.51
C ILE A 287 5.62 -11.74 5.34
N LYS A 288 5.22 -11.64 6.61
CA LYS A 288 5.25 -12.74 7.56
C LYS A 288 3.92 -12.87 8.28
N LEU A 289 3.43 -14.10 8.37
CA LEU A 289 2.19 -14.40 9.06
C LEU A 289 2.27 -14.07 10.55
N GLU A 290 3.43 -14.32 11.19
CA GLU A 290 3.64 -14.19 12.63
C GLU A 290 3.44 -12.75 13.14
N SER A 291 3.72 -11.76 12.32
CA SER A 291 3.56 -10.34 12.65
C SER A 291 2.29 -9.70 12.09
N ALA A 292 1.55 -10.43 11.25
CA ALA A 292 0.47 -9.87 10.45
C ALA A 292 -0.72 -9.33 11.27
N ALA A 293 -1.02 -9.97 12.42
CA ALA A 293 -2.13 -9.56 13.28
C ALA A 293 -1.78 -8.41 14.23
N SER A 294 -0.53 -7.89 14.22
CA SER A 294 0.00 -6.98 15.23
C SER A 294 0.09 -5.53 14.76
N GLY A 295 0.05 -4.59 15.70
CA GLY A 295 0.48 -3.20 15.48
C GLY A 295 -0.45 -2.34 14.62
N SER A 296 -1.60 -2.86 14.21
CA SER A 296 -2.56 -2.05 13.43
C SER A 296 -3.19 -0.95 14.26
N PRO A 297 -3.26 0.29 13.76
CA PRO A 297 -3.97 1.38 14.43
C PRO A 297 -5.49 1.27 14.33
N VAL A 298 -6.03 0.35 13.53
CA VAL A 298 -7.48 0.13 13.40
C VAL A 298 -7.82 -1.35 13.67
N PRO A 299 -9.07 -1.67 14.05
CA PRO A 299 -9.46 -3.04 14.35
C PRO A 299 -9.23 -3.99 13.17
N LEU A 300 -8.86 -5.24 13.49
CA LEU A 300 -8.86 -6.31 12.50
C LEU A 300 -10.30 -6.59 12.03
N HIS A 301 -10.44 -7.02 10.78
CA HIS A 301 -11.73 -7.51 10.27
C HIS A 301 -12.11 -8.84 10.97
N PRO A 302 -13.40 -9.10 11.32
CA PRO A 302 -13.81 -10.35 11.95
C PRO A 302 -13.37 -11.60 11.19
N GLY A 303 -13.42 -11.57 9.85
CA GLY A 303 -12.90 -12.65 9.01
C GLY A 303 -11.40 -12.88 9.15
N ALA A 304 -10.61 -11.80 9.28
CA ALA A 304 -9.17 -11.89 9.54
C ALA A 304 -8.90 -12.44 10.95
N ILE A 305 -9.66 -12.00 11.96
CA ILE A 305 -9.59 -12.51 13.32
C ILE A 305 -9.82 -14.04 13.33
N ARG A 306 -10.85 -14.54 12.61
CA ARG A 306 -11.12 -15.98 12.48
C ARG A 306 -9.91 -16.75 11.98
N TYR A 307 -9.26 -16.28 10.90
CA TYR A 307 -8.06 -16.91 10.36
C TYR A 307 -6.88 -16.90 11.35
N TYR A 308 -6.62 -15.76 11.99
CA TYR A 308 -5.51 -15.65 12.95
C TYR A 308 -5.72 -16.50 14.21
N ARG A 309 -6.97 -16.69 14.66
CA ARG A 309 -7.30 -17.62 15.74
C ARG A 309 -7.06 -19.06 15.33
N GLU A 310 -7.44 -19.47 14.13
CA GLU A 310 -7.15 -20.81 13.59
C GLU A 310 -5.64 -21.10 13.51
N LYS A 311 -4.82 -20.05 13.28
CA LYS A 311 -3.36 -20.16 13.28
C LYS A 311 -2.73 -20.02 14.68
N GLY A 312 -3.52 -19.78 15.73
CA GLY A 312 -3.03 -19.60 17.10
C GLY A 312 -2.25 -18.31 17.34
N LEU A 313 -2.40 -17.31 16.49
CA LEU A 313 -1.66 -16.03 16.58
C LEU A 313 -2.33 -15.01 17.49
N ILE A 314 -3.61 -15.13 17.69
CA ILE A 314 -4.41 -14.31 18.61
C ILE A 314 -5.39 -15.20 19.39
N LYS A 315 -5.86 -14.73 20.58
CA LYS A 315 -6.80 -15.43 21.45
C LYS A 315 -8.25 -15.25 20.99
#